data_bc9b2b93b5464bbd6ac25f665cac1de4
#
_entry.id   bc9b2b93b5464bbd6ac25f665cac1de4
#
_cell.length_a   1.000
_cell.length_b   1.000
_cell.length_c   1.000
_cell.angle_alpha   90.00
_cell.angle_beta   90.00
_cell.angle_gamma   90.00
#
_symmetry.space_group_name_H-M   'P 1'
#
loop_
_entity.id
_entity.type
_entity.pdbx_description
1 polymer ?
#
loop_
_entity_poly.entity_id
_entity_poly.type
_entity_poly.pdbx_seq_one_letter_code
_entity_poly.pdbx_strand_id
1 'polypeptide(L)'
;MKTSNSFAITALILLFVLPSACRAQDQWISLFDGETLNGWSVHSGHASYRVEDGAIVGQAVSDSPNSFLCTEREFTDFILEFEVLLEDAELNSGVQFRSQIAETQLTFWFRNEQGEYRPVIIPRDRVYGYQVEIAANGSSGGVYDEARRAMLPWWPQEGSPESKAFKENQWNHYRIECRGDSIRTIINGTVITDFRDGLTLKGIIGLQVHDVGKDTTPYQVRWRNIRILPL
;
A
#
# COMPACT_ATOMS: atom_id res chain seq x y z
N MET A 1 81.08 -34.34 27.03
CA MET A 1 80.10 -34.53 26.01
C MET A 1 78.76 -34.03 26.59
N LYS A 2 78.26 -32.90 26.10
CA LYS A 2 77.00 -32.34 26.52
C LYS A 2 76.00 -32.47 25.33
N THR A 3 75.00 -33.29 25.49
CA THR A 3 73.91 -33.47 24.51
C THR A 3 72.88 -32.38 24.69
N SER A 4 72.69 -31.58 23.68
CA SER A 4 71.64 -30.56 23.62
C SER A 4 70.36 -31.20 23.03
N ASN A 5 69.30 -31.25 23.81
CA ASN A 5 67.97 -31.62 23.32
C ASN A 5 67.23 -30.37 22.87
N SER A 6 67.00 -30.23 21.57
CA SER A 6 66.11 -29.22 20.98
C SER A 6 64.67 -29.75 20.98
N PHE A 7 63.81 -29.08 21.71
CA PHE A 7 62.36 -29.29 21.63
C PHE A 7 61.77 -28.40 20.53
N ALA A 8 61.22 -29.01 19.50
CA ALA A 8 60.45 -28.31 18.47
C ALA A 8 58.99 -28.14 18.96
N ILE A 9 58.55 -26.87 19.13
CA ILE A 9 57.19 -26.52 19.46
C ILE A 9 56.44 -26.35 18.14
N THR A 10 55.57 -27.32 17.82
CA THR A 10 54.66 -27.19 16.67
C THR A 10 53.43 -26.38 17.08
N ALA A 11 53.33 -25.14 16.59
CA ALA A 11 52.17 -24.29 16.81
C ALA A 11 51.02 -24.73 15.89
N LEU A 12 49.94 -25.24 16.48
CA LEU A 12 48.69 -25.58 15.79
C LEU A 12 47.85 -24.30 15.59
N ILE A 13 47.82 -23.77 14.37
CA ILE A 13 46.97 -22.62 14.01
C ILE A 13 45.55 -23.16 13.78
N LEU A 14 44.63 -22.94 14.74
CA LEU A 14 43.20 -23.17 14.56
C LEU A 14 42.62 -22.06 13.71
N LEU A 15 42.31 -22.33 12.45
CA LEU A 15 41.53 -21.42 11.62
C LEU A 15 40.06 -21.45 12.08
N PHE A 16 39.62 -20.42 12.77
CA PHE A 16 38.18 -20.20 13.03
C PHE A 16 37.51 -19.70 11.74
N VAL A 17 36.84 -20.61 11.02
CA VAL A 17 35.93 -20.24 9.95
C VAL A 17 34.66 -19.71 10.62
N LEU A 18 34.51 -18.39 10.70
CA LEU A 18 33.26 -17.75 11.12
C LEU A 18 32.22 -18.03 10.01
N PRO A 19 31.02 -18.55 10.35
CA PRO A 19 29.97 -18.67 9.38
C PRO A 19 29.62 -17.28 8.87
N SER A 20 29.78 -17.03 7.57
CA SER A 20 29.23 -15.86 6.91
C SER A 20 27.71 -15.90 7.13
N ALA A 21 27.19 -15.00 7.98
CA ALA A 21 25.78 -14.76 8.07
C ALA A 21 25.30 -14.31 6.68
N CYS A 22 24.69 -15.24 5.94
CA CYS A 22 24.01 -14.93 4.70
C CYS A 22 22.90 -13.93 5.09
N ARG A 23 23.12 -12.62 4.88
CA ARG A 23 22.04 -11.64 4.93
C ARG A 23 21.03 -12.08 3.89
N ALA A 24 19.82 -12.45 4.33
CA ALA A 24 18.71 -12.62 3.42
C ALA A 24 18.65 -11.34 2.59
N GLN A 25 18.91 -11.47 1.30
CA GLN A 25 18.84 -10.35 0.37
C GLN A 25 17.39 -9.92 0.35
N ASP A 26 17.11 -8.65 0.61
CA ASP A 26 15.76 -8.09 0.58
C ASP A 26 15.10 -8.48 -0.75
N GLN A 27 14.18 -9.45 -0.71
CA GLN A 27 13.61 -10.02 -1.91
C GLN A 27 12.26 -9.36 -2.18
N TRP A 28 12.25 -8.45 -3.15
CA TRP A 28 11.02 -7.87 -3.67
C TRP A 28 10.16 -8.94 -4.35
N ILE A 29 8.88 -8.90 -4.07
CA ILE A 29 7.86 -9.74 -4.69
C ILE A 29 7.05 -8.85 -5.63
N SER A 30 7.00 -9.21 -6.91
CA SER A 30 6.06 -8.57 -7.84
C SER A 30 4.64 -8.99 -7.49
N LEU A 31 3.73 -8.03 -7.32
CA LEU A 31 2.31 -8.28 -7.13
C LEU A 31 1.54 -8.29 -8.45
N PHE A 32 2.16 -7.80 -9.51
CA PHE A 32 1.61 -7.76 -10.86
C PHE A 32 2.67 -8.19 -11.86
N ASP A 33 2.35 -9.14 -12.72
CA ASP A 33 3.27 -9.72 -13.71
C ASP A 33 3.38 -8.90 -15.01
N GLY A 34 2.54 -7.86 -15.18
CA GLY A 34 2.44 -7.05 -16.41
C GLY A 34 1.48 -7.63 -17.45
N GLU A 35 0.93 -8.82 -17.26
CA GLU A 35 0.16 -9.56 -18.26
C GLU A 35 -1.21 -10.01 -17.78
N THR A 36 -1.35 -10.38 -16.50
CA THR A 36 -2.57 -10.99 -15.95
C THR A 36 -3.00 -10.36 -14.62
N LEU A 37 -4.29 -10.55 -14.27
CA LEU A 37 -4.82 -10.21 -12.94
C LEU A 37 -4.82 -11.41 -11.98
N ASN A 38 -3.99 -12.41 -12.23
CA ASN A 38 -3.86 -13.57 -11.34
C ASN A 38 -3.44 -13.14 -9.92
N GLY A 39 -4.13 -13.64 -8.89
CA GLY A 39 -3.90 -13.27 -7.49
C GLY A 39 -4.61 -11.99 -7.06
N TRP A 40 -5.54 -11.48 -7.90
CA TRP A 40 -6.37 -10.33 -7.62
C TRP A 40 -7.85 -10.64 -7.80
N SER A 41 -8.73 -10.00 -7.03
CA SER A 41 -10.19 -10.10 -7.12
C SER A 41 -10.86 -8.76 -6.87
N VAL A 42 -12.01 -8.51 -7.52
CA VAL A 42 -12.77 -7.26 -7.39
C VAL A 42 -13.76 -7.35 -6.24
N HIS A 43 -13.81 -6.31 -5.40
CA HIS A 43 -14.68 -6.20 -4.23
C HIS A 43 -15.36 -4.84 -4.12
N SER A 44 -16.43 -4.76 -3.36
CA SER A 44 -17.27 -3.59 -3.02
C SER A 44 -18.12 -3.07 -4.16
N GLY A 45 -17.58 -2.89 -5.33
CA GLY A 45 -18.26 -2.36 -6.51
C GLY A 45 -18.05 -3.24 -7.74
N HIS A 46 -18.38 -2.69 -8.92
CA HIS A 46 -18.32 -3.41 -10.19
C HIS A 46 -17.63 -2.62 -11.31
N ALA A 47 -16.70 -1.72 -10.95
CA ALA A 47 -15.82 -1.10 -11.94
C ALA A 47 -15.03 -2.16 -12.73
N SER A 48 -14.66 -1.85 -13.95
CA SER A 48 -13.91 -2.78 -14.78
C SER A 48 -12.41 -2.65 -14.56
N TYR A 49 -11.73 -3.80 -14.55
CA TYR A 49 -10.27 -3.87 -14.50
C TYR A 49 -9.77 -4.75 -15.64
N ARG A 50 -8.72 -4.30 -16.33
CA ARG A 50 -8.07 -5.03 -17.41
C ARG A 50 -6.58 -4.77 -17.42
N VAL A 51 -5.83 -5.58 -18.14
CA VAL A 51 -4.41 -5.32 -18.42
C VAL A 51 -4.28 -4.71 -19.82
N GLU A 52 -3.51 -3.63 -19.90
CA GLU A 52 -3.23 -2.93 -21.15
C GLU A 52 -1.84 -2.29 -21.08
N ASP A 53 -0.98 -2.57 -22.06
CA ASP A 53 0.38 -2.02 -22.17
C ASP A 53 1.24 -2.20 -20.89
N GLY A 54 1.14 -3.38 -20.25
CA GLY A 54 1.89 -3.70 -19.04
C GLY A 54 1.42 -2.97 -17.79
N ALA A 55 0.21 -2.41 -17.81
CA ALA A 55 -0.43 -1.76 -16.67
C ALA A 55 -1.80 -2.36 -16.37
N ILE A 56 -2.21 -2.33 -15.10
CA ILE A 56 -3.60 -2.54 -14.71
C ILE A 56 -4.34 -1.23 -14.98
N VAL A 57 -5.43 -1.32 -15.75
CA VAL A 57 -6.32 -0.20 -16.05
C VAL A 57 -7.63 -0.43 -15.32
N GLY A 58 -7.93 0.46 -14.39
CA GLY A 58 -9.23 0.55 -13.75
C GLY A 58 -10.10 1.60 -14.46
N GLN A 59 -11.34 1.26 -14.78
CA GLN A 59 -12.26 2.16 -15.44
C GLN A 59 -13.55 2.29 -14.66
N ALA A 60 -13.97 3.53 -14.40
CA ALA A 60 -15.22 3.85 -13.72
C ALA A 60 -16.44 3.34 -14.50
N VAL A 61 -17.45 2.91 -13.75
CA VAL A 61 -18.75 2.47 -14.25
C VAL A 61 -19.83 3.25 -13.51
N SER A 62 -20.78 3.82 -14.23
CA SER A 62 -21.90 4.56 -13.65
C SER A 62 -22.70 3.69 -12.66
N ASP A 63 -23.15 4.31 -11.56
CA ASP A 63 -23.86 3.68 -10.46
C ASP A 63 -23.09 2.55 -9.73
N SER A 64 -21.77 2.39 -9.98
CA SER A 64 -20.91 1.51 -9.19
C SER A 64 -20.45 2.23 -7.93
N PRO A 65 -20.60 1.63 -6.74
CA PRO A 65 -19.88 2.14 -5.58
C PRO A 65 -18.35 2.02 -5.80
N ASN A 66 -17.56 2.64 -4.89
CA ASN A 66 -16.11 2.42 -4.88
C ASN A 66 -15.79 0.94 -5.09
N SER A 67 -14.98 0.65 -6.10
CA SER A 67 -14.55 -0.70 -6.42
C SER A 67 -13.07 -0.85 -6.13
N PHE A 68 -12.67 -2.03 -5.69
CA PHE A 68 -11.28 -2.31 -5.33
C PHE A 68 -10.83 -3.62 -5.97
N LEU A 69 -9.74 -3.59 -6.72
CA LEU A 69 -9.03 -4.79 -7.15
C LEU A 69 -8.04 -5.16 -6.04
N CYS A 70 -8.33 -6.23 -5.30
CA CYS A 70 -7.65 -6.62 -4.08
C CYS A 70 -6.75 -7.83 -4.26
N THR A 71 -5.59 -7.84 -3.59
CA THR A 71 -4.74 -9.04 -3.53
C THR A 71 -5.42 -10.14 -2.72
N GLU A 72 -5.27 -11.39 -3.15
CA GLU A 72 -5.70 -12.57 -2.38
C GLU A 72 -4.82 -12.80 -1.13
N ARG A 73 -3.60 -12.26 -1.13
CA ARG A 73 -2.64 -12.34 -0.02
C ARG A 73 -2.75 -11.12 0.87
N GLU A 74 -2.53 -11.32 2.16
CA GLU A 74 -2.39 -10.28 3.16
C GLU A 74 -0.93 -10.07 3.57
N PHE A 75 -0.62 -8.85 4.00
CA PHE A 75 0.72 -8.42 4.39
C PHE A 75 0.70 -7.70 5.74
N THR A 76 1.75 -7.90 6.53
CA THR A 76 1.95 -7.27 7.87
C THR A 76 2.87 -6.07 7.77
N ASP A 77 4.17 -6.31 7.95
CA ASP A 77 5.22 -5.31 7.81
C ASP A 77 5.81 -5.41 6.40
N PHE A 78 5.89 -4.29 5.71
CA PHE A 78 6.32 -4.27 4.32
C PHE A 78 6.74 -2.87 3.86
N ILE A 79 7.41 -2.86 2.72
CA ILE A 79 7.51 -1.71 1.84
C ILE A 79 6.75 -2.05 0.56
N LEU A 80 5.74 -1.26 0.21
CA LEU A 80 4.99 -1.36 -1.04
C LEU A 80 5.44 -0.25 -1.97
N GLU A 81 5.74 -0.57 -3.22
CA GLU A 81 6.00 0.41 -4.28
C GLU A 81 5.13 0.14 -5.49
N PHE A 82 4.67 1.20 -6.11
CA PHE A 82 3.94 1.16 -7.36
C PHE A 82 4.06 2.49 -8.11
N GLU A 83 3.75 2.46 -9.39
CA GLU A 83 3.55 3.68 -10.19
C GLU A 83 2.08 3.80 -10.56
N VAL A 84 1.56 5.03 -10.52
CA VAL A 84 0.18 5.34 -10.88
C VAL A 84 0.11 6.52 -11.84
N LEU A 85 -0.76 6.41 -12.83
CA LEU A 85 -1.18 7.49 -13.72
C LEU A 85 -2.68 7.68 -13.58
N LEU A 86 -3.08 8.86 -13.14
CA LEU A 86 -4.46 9.31 -13.16
C LEU A 86 -4.68 10.00 -14.51
N GLU A 87 -5.45 9.38 -15.40
CA GLU A 87 -5.64 9.93 -16.77
C GLU A 87 -6.53 11.17 -16.76
N ASP A 88 -7.49 11.21 -15.83
CA ASP A 88 -8.40 12.33 -15.64
C ASP A 88 -8.17 12.96 -14.28
N ALA A 89 -7.77 14.24 -14.25
CA ALA A 89 -7.46 14.96 -13.00
C ALA A 89 -8.69 15.11 -12.07
N GLU A 90 -9.90 14.96 -12.61
CA GLU A 90 -11.16 15.02 -11.88
C GLU A 90 -11.47 13.69 -11.15
N LEU A 91 -10.86 12.60 -11.56
CA LEU A 91 -11.02 11.30 -10.91
C LEU A 91 -10.25 11.27 -9.59
N ASN A 92 -10.88 10.76 -8.54
CA ASN A 92 -10.21 10.32 -7.32
C ASN A 92 -9.89 8.82 -7.43
N SER A 93 -8.82 8.41 -6.79
CA SER A 93 -8.43 7.02 -6.64
C SER A 93 -7.66 6.83 -5.32
N GLY A 94 -7.20 5.63 -5.06
CA GLY A 94 -6.38 5.30 -3.90
C GLY A 94 -5.83 3.88 -3.95
N VAL A 95 -4.91 3.59 -3.05
CA VAL A 95 -4.45 2.22 -2.82
C VAL A 95 -4.67 1.85 -1.37
N GLN A 96 -5.50 0.84 -1.16
CA GLN A 96 -5.72 0.22 0.14
C GLN A 96 -4.46 -0.53 0.58
N PHE A 97 -4.12 -0.42 1.87
CA PHE A 97 -3.03 -1.18 2.48
C PHE A 97 -3.41 -1.59 3.90
N ARG A 98 -3.02 -2.80 4.32
CA ARG A 98 -3.47 -3.39 5.59
C ARG A 98 -4.99 -3.30 5.80
N SER A 99 -5.73 -3.28 4.70
CA SER A 99 -7.19 -3.19 4.71
C SER A 99 -7.83 -4.56 4.75
N GLN A 100 -9.13 -4.59 5.01
CA GLN A 100 -9.90 -5.81 5.19
C GLN A 100 -11.08 -5.83 4.24
N ILE A 101 -11.59 -7.03 3.96
CA ILE A 101 -12.84 -7.25 3.23
C ILE A 101 -13.84 -7.83 4.23
N ALA A 102 -15.00 -7.22 4.35
CA ALA A 102 -16.02 -7.65 5.30
C ALA A 102 -16.67 -8.97 4.85
N GLU A 103 -16.38 -10.08 5.50
CA GLU A 103 -17.01 -11.38 5.21
C GLU A 103 -18.50 -11.40 5.52
N THR A 104 -18.91 -10.62 6.51
CA THR A 104 -20.30 -10.43 6.94
C THR A 104 -20.52 -8.94 7.20
N GLN A 105 -21.78 -8.54 7.44
CA GLN A 105 -22.04 -7.18 7.91
C GLN A 105 -21.37 -6.94 9.27
N LEU A 106 -20.60 -5.85 9.38
CA LEU A 106 -19.95 -5.43 10.62
C LEU A 106 -20.56 -4.12 11.12
N THR A 107 -20.42 -3.85 12.42
CA THR A 107 -20.81 -2.57 13.02
C THR A 107 -19.66 -2.10 13.92
N PHE A 108 -19.10 -0.97 13.59
CA PHE A 108 -18.12 -0.27 14.44
C PHE A 108 -18.81 0.90 15.14
N TRP A 109 -18.34 1.24 16.32
CA TRP A 109 -18.85 2.38 17.08
C TRP A 109 -17.71 3.38 17.26
N PHE A 110 -17.86 4.55 16.66
CA PHE A 110 -16.90 5.64 16.80
C PHE A 110 -17.52 6.80 17.55
N ARG A 111 -16.67 7.49 18.31
CA ARG A 111 -17.07 8.69 19.03
C ARG A 111 -16.89 9.91 18.10
N ASN A 112 -17.97 10.66 17.86
CA ASN A 112 -17.91 11.89 17.07
C ASN A 112 -17.31 13.06 17.88
N GLU A 113 -17.12 14.22 17.25
CA GLU A 113 -16.57 15.42 17.88
C GLU A 113 -17.40 15.91 19.07
N GLN A 114 -18.71 15.66 19.07
CA GLN A 114 -19.64 16.00 20.16
C GLN A 114 -19.55 14.99 21.33
N GLY A 115 -18.74 13.96 21.18
CA GLY A 115 -18.54 12.92 22.19
C GLY A 115 -19.59 11.82 22.20
N GLU A 116 -20.50 11.76 21.21
CA GLU A 116 -21.53 10.75 21.06
C GLU A 116 -20.99 9.54 20.27
N TYR A 117 -21.42 8.34 20.63
CA TYR A 117 -21.14 7.15 19.85
C TYR A 117 -22.06 7.04 18.65
N ARG A 118 -21.50 6.85 17.47
CA ARG A 118 -22.21 6.63 16.22
C ARG A 118 -21.83 5.28 15.61
N PRO A 119 -22.80 4.45 15.18
CA PRO A 119 -22.50 3.22 14.48
C PRO A 119 -22.09 3.51 13.04
N VAL A 120 -21.04 2.83 12.58
CA VAL A 120 -20.68 2.71 11.18
C VAL A 120 -20.96 1.27 10.76
N ILE A 121 -21.87 1.09 9.81
CA ILE A 121 -22.26 -0.22 9.30
C ILE A 121 -21.46 -0.48 8.03
N ILE A 122 -20.68 -1.56 8.04
CA ILE A 122 -19.91 -2.03 6.89
C ILE A 122 -20.63 -3.26 6.34
N PRO A 123 -21.23 -3.19 5.14
CA PRO A 123 -21.91 -4.33 4.56
C PRO A 123 -20.92 -5.44 4.18
N ARG A 124 -21.45 -6.65 3.95
CA ARG A 124 -20.65 -7.75 3.40
C ARG A 124 -19.99 -7.33 2.09
N ASP A 125 -18.81 -7.86 1.84
CA ASP A 125 -17.95 -7.59 0.67
C ASP A 125 -17.37 -6.17 0.60
N ARG A 126 -17.66 -5.28 1.56
CA ARG A 126 -17.09 -3.94 1.59
C ARG A 126 -15.61 -3.99 2.02
N VAL A 127 -14.74 -3.37 1.22
CA VAL A 127 -13.35 -3.09 1.59
C VAL A 127 -13.34 -1.93 2.58
N TYR A 128 -12.53 -2.04 3.65
CA TYR A 128 -12.40 -1.01 4.68
C TYR A 128 -11.00 -1.00 5.28
N GLY A 129 -10.55 0.17 5.71
CA GLY A 129 -9.25 0.36 6.35
C GLY A 129 -8.41 1.44 5.69
N TYR A 130 -7.08 1.39 5.88
CA TYR A 130 -6.18 2.44 5.40
C TYR A 130 -6.10 2.51 3.87
N GLN A 131 -6.21 3.73 3.35
CA GLN A 131 -6.05 4.05 1.94
C GLN A 131 -5.06 5.21 1.78
N VAL A 132 -4.04 5.04 0.96
CA VAL A 132 -3.27 6.18 0.47
C VAL A 132 -4.02 6.82 -0.68
N GLU A 133 -4.21 8.13 -0.59
CA GLU A 133 -4.97 8.90 -1.59
C GLU A 133 -4.19 9.13 -2.88
N ILE A 134 -4.92 9.14 -4.00
CA ILE A 134 -4.46 9.49 -5.33
C ILE A 134 -5.45 10.49 -5.92
N ALA A 135 -5.09 11.78 -5.96
CA ALA A 135 -5.93 12.84 -6.50
C ALA A 135 -5.09 14.05 -6.92
N ALA A 136 -5.55 14.81 -7.90
CA ALA A 136 -4.87 16.01 -8.36
C ALA A 136 -5.11 17.26 -7.48
N ASN A 137 -5.94 17.15 -6.44
CA ASN A 137 -6.39 18.24 -5.58
C ASN A 137 -5.45 18.58 -4.41
N GLY A 138 -4.23 18.03 -4.39
CA GLY A 138 -3.25 18.26 -3.32
C GLY A 138 -3.34 17.28 -2.15
N SER A 139 -4.26 16.32 -2.18
CA SER A 139 -4.45 15.33 -1.11
C SER A 139 -3.63 14.05 -1.29
N SER A 140 -3.04 13.86 -2.44
CA SER A 140 -2.25 12.68 -2.78
C SER A 140 -1.20 12.34 -1.73
N GLY A 141 -1.12 11.07 -1.38
CA GLY A 141 -0.24 10.55 -0.34
C GLY A 141 -0.76 10.71 1.08
N GLY A 142 -1.81 11.52 1.31
CA GLY A 142 -2.56 11.50 2.56
C GLY A 142 -3.16 10.12 2.83
N VAL A 143 -3.48 9.82 4.07
CA VAL A 143 -4.09 8.54 4.44
C VAL A 143 -5.51 8.73 4.90
N TYR A 144 -6.43 8.11 4.18
CA TYR A 144 -7.85 7.98 4.49
C TYR A 144 -8.14 6.65 5.18
N ASP A 145 -9.17 6.57 5.97
CA ASP A 145 -9.64 5.31 6.56
C ASP A 145 -11.00 4.93 5.95
N GLU A 146 -10.92 4.21 4.83
CA GLU A 146 -12.03 3.85 3.98
C GLU A 146 -13.12 3.09 4.75
N ALA A 147 -14.37 3.52 4.58
CA ALA A 147 -15.59 2.92 5.12
C ALA A 147 -15.61 2.71 6.65
N ARG A 148 -14.48 2.73 7.36
CA ARG A 148 -14.40 2.46 8.79
C ARG A 148 -14.50 3.75 9.62
N ARG A 149 -13.46 4.60 9.66
CA ARG A 149 -13.53 5.92 10.29
C ARG A 149 -14.10 6.98 9.36
N ALA A 150 -14.02 6.75 8.06
CA ALA A 150 -14.48 7.64 7.00
C ALA A 150 -13.96 9.08 7.18
N MET A 151 -12.68 9.20 7.53
CA MET A 151 -11.99 10.46 7.78
C MET A 151 -10.55 10.38 7.30
N LEU A 152 -9.94 11.54 7.16
CA LEU A 152 -8.56 11.75 6.76
C LEU A 152 -7.72 12.13 7.99
N PRO A 153 -7.24 11.13 8.74
CA PRO A 153 -6.49 11.44 9.95
C PRO A 153 -5.12 12.05 9.65
N TRP A 154 -4.57 11.83 8.45
CA TRP A 154 -3.24 12.30 8.05
C TRP A 154 -3.24 12.84 6.64
N TRP A 155 -2.99 14.14 6.49
CA TRP A 155 -3.19 14.87 5.28
C TRP A 155 -2.07 15.89 5.05
N PRO A 156 -1.56 16.09 3.82
CA PRO A 156 -0.63 17.17 3.53
C PRO A 156 -1.31 18.53 3.70
N GLN A 157 -0.58 19.47 4.29
CA GLN A 157 -1.09 20.84 4.45
C GLN A 157 -1.22 21.50 3.08
N GLU A 158 -2.34 22.17 2.83
CA GLU A 158 -2.59 22.89 1.59
C GLU A 158 -1.46 23.90 1.28
N GLY A 159 -0.98 23.91 0.03
CA GLY A 159 0.10 24.79 -0.43
C GLY A 159 1.52 24.35 -0.04
N SER A 160 1.67 23.32 0.80
CA SER A 160 2.96 22.77 1.19
C SER A 160 3.69 22.06 0.01
N PRO A 161 5.00 21.81 0.11
CA PRO A 161 5.70 20.97 -0.86
C PRO A 161 5.09 19.58 -1.01
N GLU A 162 4.60 19.00 0.09
CA GLU A 162 3.97 17.68 0.14
C GLU A 162 2.71 17.65 -0.71
N SER A 163 1.84 18.68 -0.61
CA SER A 163 0.60 18.78 -1.40
C SER A 163 0.86 18.95 -2.90
N LYS A 164 2.09 19.28 -3.32
CA LYS A 164 2.53 19.46 -4.71
C LYS A 164 3.37 18.31 -5.24
N ALA A 165 3.55 17.25 -4.46
CA ALA A 165 4.41 16.13 -4.83
C ALA A 165 3.84 15.29 -5.98
N PHE A 166 2.51 15.20 -6.08
CA PHE A 166 1.81 14.53 -7.19
C PHE A 166 1.92 15.37 -8.48
N LYS A 167 2.14 14.70 -9.60
CA LYS A 167 2.28 15.29 -10.93
C LYS A 167 1.12 14.84 -11.81
N GLU A 168 0.27 15.78 -12.21
CA GLU A 168 -0.84 15.51 -13.12
C GLU A 168 -0.36 15.00 -14.48
N ASN A 169 -1.12 14.12 -15.12
CA ASN A 169 -0.85 13.56 -16.44
C ASN A 169 0.53 12.88 -16.57
N GLN A 170 1.09 12.39 -15.48
CA GLN A 170 2.37 11.69 -15.42
C GLN A 170 2.28 10.47 -14.54
N TRP A 171 3.17 9.50 -14.77
CA TRP A 171 3.39 8.42 -13.84
C TRP A 171 4.01 8.96 -12.54
N ASN A 172 3.36 8.66 -11.42
CA ASN A 172 3.82 9.02 -10.08
C ASN A 172 4.26 7.76 -9.33
N HIS A 173 5.45 7.79 -8.78
CA HIS A 173 5.98 6.73 -7.95
C HIS A 173 5.51 6.92 -6.51
N TYR A 174 4.82 5.91 -5.99
CA TYR A 174 4.38 5.81 -4.60
C TYR A 174 5.20 4.77 -3.86
N ARG A 175 5.48 5.06 -2.60
CA ARG A 175 6.09 4.14 -1.66
C ARG A 175 5.37 4.25 -0.31
N ILE A 176 4.95 3.11 0.23
CA ILE A 176 4.30 2.99 1.54
C ILE A 176 5.17 2.07 2.40
N GLU A 177 5.57 2.54 3.57
CA GLU A 177 6.35 1.78 4.54
C GLU A 177 5.51 1.50 5.78
N CYS A 178 5.34 0.23 6.13
CA CYS A 178 4.60 -0.24 7.30
C CYS A 178 5.51 -1.10 8.18
N ARG A 179 5.78 -0.65 9.42
CA ARG A 179 6.54 -1.40 10.43
C ARG A 179 5.84 -1.32 11.79
N GLY A 180 5.29 -2.43 12.28
CA GLY A 180 4.43 -2.39 13.46
C GLY A 180 3.32 -1.35 13.25
N ASP A 181 3.16 -0.40 14.16
CA ASP A 181 2.20 0.70 14.09
C ASP A 181 2.69 1.93 13.28
N SER A 182 3.94 1.93 12.83
CA SER A 182 4.51 3.03 12.04
C SER A 182 4.10 2.92 10.58
N ILE A 183 3.59 4.01 10.03
CA ILE A 183 3.14 4.14 8.65
C ILE A 183 3.75 5.41 8.05
N ARG A 184 4.38 5.28 6.87
CA ARG A 184 4.93 6.40 6.12
C ARG A 184 4.53 6.30 4.65
N THR A 185 4.14 7.42 4.06
CA THR A 185 3.84 7.52 2.63
C THR A 185 4.79 8.49 1.94
N ILE A 186 5.20 8.14 0.72
CA ILE A 186 6.18 8.90 -0.05
C ILE A 186 5.69 8.97 -1.50
N ILE A 187 5.69 10.14 -2.11
CA ILE A 187 5.40 10.33 -3.53
C ILE A 187 6.58 11.02 -4.21
N ASN A 188 7.09 10.45 -5.29
CA ASN A 188 8.18 11.01 -6.09
C ASN A 188 9.41 11.42 -5.23
N GLY A 189 9.67 10.66 -4.17
CA GLY A 189 10.76 10.91 -3.22
C GLY A 189 10.43 11.90 -2.10
N THR A 190 9.26 12.54 -2.11
CA THR A 190 8.80 13.45 -1.05
C THR A 190 7.99 12.67 0.00
N VAL A 191 8.38 12.72 1.28
CA VAL A 191 7.60 12.16 2.39
C VAL A 191 6.35 13.01 2.57
N ILE A 192 5.17 12.37 2.51
CA ILE A 192 3.88 13.03 2.65
C ILE A 192 3.35 12.89 4.07
N THR A 193 3.33 11.67 4.58
CA THR A 193 2.90 11.38 5.96
C THR A 193 3.90 10.49 6.66
N ASP A 194 4.04 10.67 7.98
CA ASP A 194 4.84 9.81 8.87
C ASP A 194 4.16 9.82 10.24
N PHE A 195 3.47 8.73 10.58
CA PHE A 195 2.61 8.67 11.76
C PHE A 195 2.54 7.26 12.34
N ARG A 196 1.84 7.14 13.48
CA ARG A 196 1.58 5.84 14.13
C ARG A 196 0.09 5.59 14.26
N ASP A 197 -0.35 4.43 13.78
CA ASP A 197 -1.70 3.93 13.98
C ASP A 197 -1.69 2.39 13.91
N GLY A 198 -2.12 1.75 14.99
CA GLY A 198 -2.12 0.30 15.15
C GLY A 198 -3.51 -0.34 15.00
N LEU A 199 -4.49 0.35 14.37
CA LEU A 199 -5.86 -0.17 14.29
C LEU A 199 -5.95 -1.47 13.47
N THR A 200 -5.17 -1.58 12.39
CA THR A 200 -4.93 -2.84 11.68
C THR A 200 -3.46 -2.96 11.30
N LEU A 201 -2.83 -4.08 11.68
CA LEU A 201 -1.42 -4.35 11.43
C LEU A 201 -1.18 -5.30 10.27
N LYS A 202 -2.25 -5.88 9.69
CA LYS A 202 -2.20 -6.86 8.61
C LYS A 202 -3.44 -6.71 7.73
N GLY A 203 -3.29 -6.92 6.43
CA GLY A 203 -4.40 -6.93 5.49
C GLY A 203 -3.96 -6.94 4.04
N ILE A 204 -4.93 -6.75 3.15
CA ILE A 204 -4.77 -6.77 1.70
C ILE A 204 -4.22 -5.44 1.17
N ILE A 205 -3.74 -5.49 -0.08
CA ILE A 205 -3.52 -4.33 -0.95
C ILE A 205 -4.69 -4.26 -1.93
N GLY A 206 -5.24 -3.07 -2.17
CA GLY A 206 -6.37 -2.90 -3.08
C GLY A 206 -6.27 -1.63 -3.91
N LEU A 207 -6.49 -1.72 -5.22
CA LEU A 207 -6.45 -0.62 -6.17
C LEU A 207 -7.87 -0.07 -6.37
N GLN A 208 -8.09 1.20 -6.02
CA GLN A 208 -9.43 1.79 -6.06
C GLN A 208 -9.77 2.37 -7.43
N VAL A 209 -10.98 2.08 -7.91
CA VAL A 209 -11.71 2.93 -8.86
C VAL A 209 -12.84 3.61 -8.10
N HIS A 210 -12.79 4.93 -8.02
CA HIS A 210 -13.75 5.72 -7.26
C HIS A 210 -15.13 5.73 -7.90
N ASP A 211 -16.17 5.81 -7.07
CA ASP A 211 -17.56 6.04 -7.46
C ASP A 211 -17.68 7.39 -8.22
N VAL A 212 -18.33 7.35 -9.36
CA VAL A 212 -18.63 8.52 -10.19
C VAL A 212 -20.13 8.85 -10.22
N GLY A 213 -20.92 8.22 -9.35
CA GLY A 213 -22.37 8.38 -9.30
C GLY A 213 -22.99 7.97 -10.63
N LYS A 214 -23.79 8.85 -11.20
CA LYS A 214 -24.47 8.62 -12.48
C LYS A 214 -23.68 9.11 -13.70
N ASP A 215 -22.46 9.60 -13.49
CA ASP A 215 -21.61 9.99 -14.61
C ASP A 215 -21.26 8.76 -15.46
N THR A 216 -21.39 8.90 -16.77
CA THR A 216 -21.10 7.82 -17.74
C THR A 216 -19.74 8.01 -18.41
N THR A 217 -18.97 9.02 -18.04
CA THR A 217 -17.62 9.25 -18.53
C THR A 217 -16.73 8.07 -18.12
N PRO A 218 -16.02 7.46 -19.06
CA PRO A 218 -15.20 6.27 -18.77
C PRO A 218 -13.85 6.68 -18.17
N TYR A 219 -13.87 7.42 -17.05
CA TYR A 219 -12.67 7.81 -16.32
C TYR A 219 -11.76 6.62 -16.05
N GLN A 220 -10.44 6.80 -16.20
CA GLN A 220 -9.45 5.75 -16.04
C GLN A 220 -8.33 6.14 -15.10
N VAL A 221 -7.85 5.14 -14.40
CA VAL A 221 -6.61 5.17 -13.62
C VAL A 221 -5.77 3.94 -13.95
N ARG A 222 -4.45 4.10 -14.02
CA ARG A 222 -3.51 3.03 -14.40
C ARG A 222 -2.47 2.81 -13.33
N TRP A 223 -2.14 1.54 -13.05
CA TRP A 223 -1.08 1.14 -12.13
C TRP A 223 -0.11 0.17 -12.80
N ARG A 224 1.17 0.29 -12.48
CA ARG A 224 2.22 -0.64 -12.93
C ARG A 224 3.35 -0.74 -11.90
N ASN A 225 4.29 -1.65 -12.15
CA ASN A 225 5.48 -1.84 -11.30
C ASN A 225 5.12 -2.07 -9.82
N ILE A 226 3.99 -2.78 -9.58
CA ILE A 226 3.47 -3.03 -8.23
C ILE A 226 4.30 -4.13 -7.59
N ARG A 227 5.06 -3.79 -6.55
CA ARG A 227 5.94 -4.72 -5.85
C ARG A 227 5.95 -4.48 -4.35
N ILE A 228 6.18 -5.53 -3.60
CA ILE A 228 6.23 -5.49 -2.14
C ILE A 228 7.49 -6.17 -1.62
N LEU A 229 8.08 -5.58 -0.59
CA LEU A 229 9.17 -6.15 0.19
C LEU A 229 8.63 -6.45 1.59
N PRO A 230 8.34 -7.71 1.95
CA PRO A 230 8.04 -8.10 3.32
C PRO A 230 9.24 -7.82 4.23
N LEU A 231 8.97 -7.40 5.49
CA LEU A 231 9.98 -7.00 6.45
C LEU A 231 10.03 -7.93 7.66
#